data_493a60df15684dcd46877be170977475
#
_entry.id   493a60df15684dcd46877be170977475
#
_cell.length_a   1.000
_cell.length_b   1.000
_cell.length_c   1.000
_cell.angle_alpha   90.00
_cell.angle_beta   90.00
_cell.angle_gamma   90.00
#
_symmetry.space_group_name_H-M   'P 1'
#
loop_
_entity.id
_entity.type
_entity.pdbx_description
1 polymer ?
#
loop_
_entity_poly.entity_id
_entity_poly.type
_entity_poly.pdbx_seq_one_letter_code
_entity_poly.pdbx_strand_id
1 'polypeptide(L)'
;MAKKFPALIILTLWMVFLMIPVSNAGSLEELQKALPENVLNWSKAEQDQFYDGQTIFDYIDGAGEVYRAYNMQRCLSRRYVAPEGPPIILDLFEMASSYDAFGVFTHDPDGDQLAIGQGAVYRSGWLGFWKDHYFVSLYADEETEAAKQALLELAGKVASLIKKEGPKPQILSRLPRKGLQAGSVRYFHDHPVLNRHYFISTENILHLGGRAEAVLATYQLKEGAAQTLLVHYPDVEKAKEAYSGFLKHYLPDADASGIAKLENNKWCGASIKGPLLAVVLEADSREITTGLLAGLIGKEKP
;
A
#
# COMPACT_ATOMS: atom_id res chain seq x y z
N MET A 1 4.11 -47.08 67.11
CA MET A 1 2.94 -46.61 66.38
C MET A 1 3.43 -45.69 65.28
N ALA A 2 3.57 -46.18 64.05
CA ALA A 2 4.05 -45.42 62.90
C ALA A 2 2.86 -45.00 62.02
N LYS A 3 2.61 -43.71 61.90
CA LYS A 3 1.55 -43.14 61.03
C LYS A 3 2.04 -43.10 59.59
N LYS A 4 1.39 -43.86 58.69
CA LYS A 4 1.60 -43.78 57.22
C LYS A 4 0.87 -42.55 56.66
N PHE A 5 1.57 -41.71 55.97
CA PHE A 5 0.98 -40.65 55.13
C PHE A 5 0.72 -41.22 53.74
N PRO A 6 -0.43 -40.88 53.06
CA PRO A 6 -0.67 -41.30 51.72
C PRO A 6 0.06 -40.36 50.74
N ALA A 7 0.74 -40.93 49.75
CA ALA A 7 1.35 -40.20 48.65
C ALA A 7 0.29 -39.62 47.70
N LEU A 8 0.27 -38.29 47.54
CA LEU A 8 -0.57 -37.57 46.59
C LEU A 8 0.09 -37.66 45.23
N ILE A 9 -0.47 -38.45 44.32
CA ILE A 9 -0.03 -38.50 42.91
C ILE A 9 -0.63 -37.27 42.18
N ILE A 10 0.21 -36.29 41.89
CA ILE A 10 -0.16 -35.15 41.06
C ILE A 10 -0.01 -35.58 39.60
N LEU A 11 -1.15 -35.82 38.93
CA LEU A 11 -1.23 -36.12 37.52
C LEU A 11 -1.13 -34.79 36.75
N THR A 12 0.06 -34.44 36.27
CA THR A 12 0.25 -33.27 35.39
C THR A 12 -0.26 -33.62 33.99
N LEU A 13 -1.43 -33.07 33.67
CA LEU A 13 -2.03 -33.16 32.36
C LEU A 13 -1.25 -32.24 31.41
N TRP A 14 -0.36 -32.78 30.58
CA TRP A 14 0.27 -32.08 29.49
C TRP A 14 -0.77 -31.84 28.39
N MET A 15 -1.29 -30.62 28.33
CA MET A 15 -2.16 -30.17 27.25
C MET A 15 -1.25 -29.89 26.00
N VAL A 16 -1.16 -30.89 25.12
CA VAL A 16 -0.52 -30.74 23.82
C VAL A 16 -1.43 -29.82 22.99
N PHE A 17 -1.04 -28.56 22.92
CA PHE A 17 -1.64 -27.62 21.93
C PHE A 17 -1.21 -28.07 20.53
N LEU A 18 -2.05 -28.88 19.89
CA LEU A 18 -1.96 -29.11 18.45
C LEU A 18 -2.19 -27.74 17.76
N MET A 19 -1.11 -27.07 17.38
CA MET A 19 -1.19 -26.01 16.38
C MET A 19 -1.69 -26.65 15.09
N ILE A 20 -3.01 -26.62 14.89
CA ILE A 20 -3.60 -26.86 13.57
C ILE A 20 -3.09 -25.71 12.72
N PRO A 21 -2.30 -25.96 11.65
CA PRO A 21 -1.98 -24.91 10.71
C PRO A 21 -3.30 -24.38 10.16
N VAL A 22 -3.62 -23.13 10.44
CA VAL A 22 -4.71 -22.43 9.74
C VAL A 22 -4.29 -22.43 8.29
N SER A 23 -4.86 -23.36 7.53
CA SER A 23 -4.74 -23.36 6.07
C SER A 23 -5.31 -22.02 5.60
N ASN A 24 -4.43 -21.07 5.29
CA ASN A 24 -4.79 -19.87 4.58
C ASN A 24 -5.26 -20.32 3.20
N ALA A 25 -6.57 -20.43 3.02
CA ALA A 25 -7.16 -20.68 1.71
C ALA A 25 -6.69 -19.58 0.76
N GLY A 26 -5.79 -19.94 -0.17
CA GLY A 26 -5.22 -19.06 -1.18
C GLY A 26 -3.74 -18.79 -1.02
N SER A 27 -2.90 -19.81 -0.72
CA SER A 27 -1.45 -19.64 -0.78
C SER A 27 -1.02 -19.36 -2.24
N LEU A 28 0.14 -18.72 -2.40
CA LEU A 28 0.71 -18.44 -3.73
C LEU A 28 0.84 -19.71 -4.57
N GLU A 29 1.16 -20.86 -3.94
CA GLU A 29 1.25 -22.17 -4.61
C GLU A 29 -0.12 -22.70 -5.06
N GLU A 30 -1.18 -22.45 -4.32
CA GLU A 30 -2.54 -22.81 -4.72
C GLU A 30 -3.01 -21.95 -5.90
N LEU A 31 -2.71 -20.64 -5.85
CA LEU A 31 -2.96 -19.75 -6.98
C LEU A 31 -2.16 -20.18 -8.22
N GLN A 32 -0.87 -20.51 -8.07
CA GLN A 32 -0.01 -20.98 -9.17
C GLN A 32 -0.64 -22.15 -9.90
N LYS A 33 -1.12 -23.17 -9.16
CA LYS A 33 -1.76 -24.37 -9.74
C LYS A 33 -3.08 -24.07 -10.44
N ALA A 34 -3.79 -23.03 -9.98
CA ALA A 34 -5.08 -22.63 -10.51
C ALA A 34 -4.98 -21.62 -11.67
N LEU A 35 -3.82 -20.97 -11.85
CA LEU A 35 -3.60 -20.04 -12.96
C LEU A 35 -3.84 -20.72 -14.31
N PRO A 36 -4.51 -20.07 -15.26
CA PRO A 36 -4.80 -20.65 -16.55
C PRO A 36 -3.51 -21.00 -17.32
N GLU A 37 -3.48 -22.18 -17.94
CA GLU A 37 -2.40 -22.56 -18.87
C GLU A 37 -2.55 -21.84 -20.22
N ASN A 38 -3.78 -21.40 -20.56
CA ASN A 38 -4.08 -20.70 -21.79
C ASN A 38 -5.03 -19.51 -21.56
N VAL A 39 -4.81 -18.43 -22.29
CA VAL A 39 -5.72 -17.29 -22.41
C VAL A 39 -5.77 -16.82 -23.86
N LEU A 40 -6.96 -16.91 -24.48
CA LEU A 40 -7.11 -16.70 -25.93
C LEU A 40 -6.06 -17.50 -26.71
N ASN A 41 -5.22 -16.83 -27.51
CA ASN A 41 -4.17 -17.44 -28.32
C ASN A 41 -2.83 -17.59 -27.60
N TRP A 42 -2.72 -17.13 -26.34
CA TRP A 42 -1.50 -17.21 -25.52
C TRP A 42 -1.50 -18.47 -24.67
N SER A 43 -0.39 -19.20 -24.69
CA SER A 43 -0.16 -20.39 -23.88
C SER A 43 1.03 -20.17 -22.96
N LYS A 44 0.99 -20.76 -21.77
CA LYS A 44 2.13 -20.76 -20.84
C LYS A 44 3.37 -21.33 -21.54
N ALA A 45 4.48 -20.61 -21.49
CA ALA A 45 5.69 -20.94 -22.23
C ALA A 45 6.68 -21.80 -21.44
N GLU A 46 6.89 -21.47 -20.18
CA GLU A 46 8.00 -21.97 -19.37
C GLU A 46 7.52 -22.35 -17.97
N GLN A 47 8.43 -22.89 -17.15
CA GLN A 47 8.20 -23.01 -15.71
C GLN A 47 8.04 -21.64 -15.07
N ASP A 48 7.10 -21.53 -14.14
CA ASP A 48 6.94 -20.33 -13.31
C ASP A 48 8.21 -20.08 -12.51
N GLN A 49 8.55 -18.82 -12.35
CA GLN A 49 9.69 -18.39 -11.54
C GLN A 49 9.19 -17.76 -10.24
N PHE A 50 9.98 -17.92 -9.18
CA PHE A 50 9.66 -17.36 -7.88
C PHE A 50 10.82 -16.50 -7.40
N TYR A 51 10.45 -15.37 -6.81
CA TYR A 51 11.40 -14.41 -6.24
C TYR A 51 10.95 -14.02 -4.83
N ASP A 52 11.90 -13.72 -3.98
CA ASP A 52 11.71 -13.16 -2.65
C ASP A 52 12.30 -11.74 -2.57
N GLY A 53 12.30 -11.14 -1.37
CA GLY A 53 12.81 -9.78 -1.16
C GLY A 53 14.31 -9.60 -1.43
N GLN A 54 15.08 -10.68 -1.65
CA GLN A 54 16.48 -10.62 -2.02
C GLN A 54 16.68 -10.83 -3.52
N THR A 55 16.01 -11.82 -4.07
CA THR A 55 16.16 -12.27 -5.46
C THR A 55 15.32 -11.46 -6.46
N ILE A 56 14.38 -10.63 -5.98
CA ILE A 56 13.55 -9.77 -6.87
C ILE A 56 14.40 -8.80 -7.70
N PHE A 57 15.57 -8.40 -7.19
CA PHE A 57 16.50 -7.50 -7.89
C PHE A 57 17.18 -8.16 -9.08
N ASP A 58 17.32 -9.49 -9.07
CA ASP A 58 17.85 -10.26 -10.21
C ASP A 58 16.83 -10.28 -11.36
N TYR A 59 15.55 -10.00 -11.06
CA TYR A 59 14.45 -10.03 -12.01
C TYR A 59 14.08 -8.65 -12.55
N ILE A 60 13.86 -7.67 -11.68
CA ILE A 60 13.35 -6.34 -12.04
C ILE A 60 14.26 -5.19 -11.60
N ASP A 61 15.54 -5.48 -11.34
CA ASP A 61 16.53 -4.49 -10.94
C ASP A 61 16.05 -3.57 -9.81
N GLY A 62 16.38 -2.28 -9.88
CA GLY A 62 16.00 -1.28 -8.89
C GLY A 62 14.49 -1.10 -8.67
N ALA A 63 13.63 -1.57 -9.59
CA ALA A 63 12.17 -1.52 -9.41
C ALA A 63 11.71 -2.44 -8.25
N GLY A 64 12.50 -3.43 -7.87
CA GLY A 64 12.26 -4.29 -6.71
C GLY A 64 12.14 -3.54 -5.38
N GLU A 65 12.78 -2.36 -5.26
CA GLU A 65 12.69 -1.52 -4.05
C GLU A 65 11.26 -1.12 -3.70
N VAL A 66 10.41 -0.86 -4.68
CA VAL A 66 9.00 -0.51 -4.44
C VAL A 66 8.30 -1.65 -3.70
N TYR A 67 8.38 -2.87 -4.24
CA TYR A 67 7.71 -4.02 -3.64
C TYR A 67 8.27 -4.36 -2.26
N ARG A 68 9.58 -4.22 -2.09
CA ARG A 68 10.25 -4.43 -0.80
C ARG A 68 9.82 -3.39 0.25
N ALA A 69 9.68 -2.13 -0.14
CA ALA A 69 9.20 -1.07 0.74
C ALA A 69 7.75 -1.31 1.21
N TYR A 70 6.97 -2.09 0.47
CA TYR A 70 5.62 -2.54 0.84
C TYR A 70 5.60 -4.00 1.34
N ASN A 71 6.68 -4.49 1.95
CA ASN A 71 6.76 -5.78 2.63
C ASN A 71 6.38 -6.98 1.74
N MET A 72 6.82 -6.98 0.48
CA MET A 72 6.66 -8.14 -0.40
C MET A 72 7.24 -9.39 0.27
N GLN A 73 6.47 -10.46 0.27
CA GLN A 73 6.90 -11.76 0.75
C GLN A 73 7.50 -12.59 -0.38
N ARG A 74 6.77 -12.69 -1.46
CA ARG A 74 7.17 -13.45 -2.66
C ARG A 74 6.56 -12.84 -3.92
N CYS A 75 7.16 -13.15 -5.06
CA CYS A 75 6.64 -12.88 -6.39
C CYS A 75 6.65 -14.16 -7.19
N LEU A 76 5.53 -14.48 -7.86
CA LEU A 76 5.45 -15.51 -8.89
C LEU A 76 5.39 -14.80 -10.23
N SER A 77 6.29 -15.16 -11.16
CA SER A 77 6.28 -14.70 -12.54
C SER A 77 5.94 -15.85 -13.49
N ARG A 78 4.96 -15.62 -14.38
CA ARG A 78 4.53 -16.55 -15.45
C ARG A 78 4.54 -15.85 -16.79
N ARG A 79 5.15 -16.52 -17.77
CA ARG A 79 5.22 -16.05 -19.16
C ARG A 79 4.22 -16.80 -20.04
N TYR A 80 3.49 -16.03 -20.86
CA TYR A 80 2.63 -16.55 -21.92
C TYR A 80 3.14 -16.11 -23.29
N VAL A 81 3.04 -16.99 -24.28
CA VAL A 81 3.43 -16.71 -25.66
C VAL A 81 2.31 -17.11 -26.62
N ALA A 82 2.24 -16.39 -27.73
CA ALA A 82 1.37 -16.70 -28.85
C ALA A 82 2.20 -16.89 -30.14
N PRO A 83 1.71 -17.63 -31.16
CA PRO A 83 2.36 -17.73 -32.47
C PRO A 83 2.55 -16.35 -33.12
N GLU A 84 1.57 -15.47 -32.95
CA GLU A 84 1.60 -14.07 -33.38
C GLU A 84 1.23 -13.18 -32.20
N GLY A 85 2.04 -12.16 -31.96
CA GLY A 85 1.84 -11.20 -30.87
C GLY A 85 2.96 -11.20 -29.83
N PRO A 86 3.01 -10.16 -28.99
CA PRO A 86 4.03 -10.02 -27.95
C PRO A 86 3.84 -11.05 -26.84
N PRO A 87 4.91 -11.45 -26.14
CA PRO A 87 4.78 -12.19 -24.91
C PRO A 87 3.99 -11.38 -23.87
N ILE A 88 3.24 -12.09 -23.02
CA ILE A 88 2.57 -11.52 -21.85
C ILE A 88 3.24 -12.06 -20.60
N ILE A 89 3.60 -11.18 -19.69
CA ILE A 89 4.12 -11.52 -18.37
C ILE A 89 3.05 -11.23 -17.33
N LEU A 90 2.82 -12.21 -16.47
CA LEU A 90 2.00 -12.12 -15.27
C LEU A 90 2.91 -12.20 -14.05
N ASP A 91 2.98 -11.12 -13.28
CA ASP A 91 3.64 -11.11 -11.98
C ASP A 91 2.60 -11.00 -10.88
N LEU A 92 2.64 -11.94 -9.94
CA LEU A 92 1.74 -12.01 -8.81
C LEU A 92 2.56 -11.85 -7.53
N PHE A 93 2.48 -10.65 -6.94
CA PHE A 93 3.19 -10.28 -5.73
C PHE A 93 2.33 -10.59 -4.50
N GLU A 94 2.79 -11.49 -3.65
CA GLU A 94 2.24 -11.76 -2.34
C GLU A 94 2.83 -10.77 -1.34
N MET A 95 2.00 -9.89 -0.81
CA MET A 95 2.39 -8.87 0.16
C MET A 95 2.10 -9.34 1.58
N ALA A 96 2.73 -8.75 2.60
CA ALA A 96 2.48 -9.13 4.00
C ALA A 96 1.04 -8.84 4.45
N SER A 97 0.36 -7.89 3.82
CA SER A 97 -1.02 -7.52 4.14
C SER A 97 -1.76 -6.93 2.94
N SER A 98 -3.09 -6.84 3.06
CA SER A 98 -3.91 -6.12 2.06
C SER A 98 -3.61 -4.61 2.03
N TYR A 99 -3.11 -4.05 3.11
CA TYR A 99 -2.67 -2.65 3.16
C TYR A 99 -1.41 -2.44 2.32
N ASP A 100 -0.47 -3.39 2.37
CA ASP A 100 0.74 -3.36 1.55
C ASP A 100 0.40 -3.51 0.06
N ALA A 101 -0.49 -4.44 -0.29
CA ALA A 101 -0.97 -4.61 -1.66
C ALA A 101 -1.68 -3.35 -2.18
N PHE A 102 -2.53 -2.73 -1.36
CA PHE A 102 -3.15 -1.44 -1.66
C PHE A 102 -2.10 -0.33 -1.82
N GLY A 103 -1.05 -0.34 -0.98
CA GLY A 103 0.06 0.61 -1.07
C GLY A 103 0.81 0.52 -2.40
N VAL A 104 1.17 -0.69 -2.84
CA VAL A 104 1.78 -0.90 -4.17
C VAL A 104 0.85 -0.41 -5.27
N PHE A 105 -0.45 -0.74 -5.21
CA PHE A 105 -1.43 -0.29 -6.19
C PHE A 105 -1.54 1.23 -6.26
N THR A 106 -1.52 1.91 -5.12
CA THR A 106 -1.61 3.38 -5.06
C THR A 106 -0.27 4.08 -5.24
N HIS A 107 0.84 3.34 -5.36
CA HIS A 107 2.14 3.94 -5.64
C HIS A 107 2.18 4.63 -7.01
N ASP A 108 1.59 3.99 -8.03
CA ASP A 108 1.47 4.53 -9.38
C ASP A 108 0.12 4.13 -10.01
N PRO A 109 -0.99 4.81 -9.63
CA PRO A 109 -2.34 4.46 -10.07
C PRO A 109 -2.76 5.17 -11.36
N ASP A 110 -1.81 5.70 -12.14
CA ASP A 110 -2.11 6.42 -13.37
C ASP A 110 -2.56 5.46 -14.47
N GLY A 111 -3.66 5.81 -15.14
CA GLY A 111 -4.26 5.02 -16.20
C GLY A 111 -5.79 4.97 -16.13
N ASP A 112 -6.38 4.21 -17.06
CA ASP A 112 -7.81 3.98 -17.11
C ASP A 112 -8.23 3.06 -15.98
N GLN A 113 -9.19 3.49 -15.17
CA GLN A 113 -9.71 2.71 -14.05
C GLN A 113 -10.58 1.56 -14.55
N LEU A 114 -10.36 0.36 -14.04
CA LEU A 114 -11.11 -0.85 -14.41
C LEU A 114 -11.79 -1.49 -13.19
N ALA A 115 -12.89 -2.19 -13.44
CA ALA A 115 -13.64 -2.95 -12.42
C ALA A 115 -13.08 -4.38 -12.30
N ILE A 116 -11.79 -4.53 -11.97
CA ILE A 116 -11.12 -5.81 -11.74
C ILE A 116 -10.52 -5.81 -10.34
N GLY A 117 -10.62 -6.95 -9.62
CA GLY A 117 -10.16 -7.03 -8.24
C GLY A 117 -10.86 -6.02 -7.33
N GLN A 118 -10.11 -5.40 -6.43
CA GLN A 118 -10.58 -4.33 -5.55
C GLN A 118 -10.18 -2.93 -6.04
N GLY A 119 -9.50 -2.86 -7.18
CA GLY A 119 -9.08 -1.69 -7.92
C GLY A 119 -8.05 -2.08 -8.95
N ALA A 120 -8.21 -1.58 -10.17
CA ALA A 120 -7.32 -1.86 -11.29
C ALA A 120 -7.12 -0.64 -12.17
N VAL A 121 -5.97 -0.59 -12.84
CA VAL A 121 -5.63 0.43 -13.84
C VAL A 121 -5.06 -0.24 -15.08
N TYR A 122 -5.31 0.36 -16.23
CA TYR A 122 -4.73 -0.02 -17.52
C TYR A 122 -4.05 1.18 -18.17
N ARG A 123 -2.86 0.96 -18.71
CA ARG A 123 -2.15 1.96 -19.53
C ARG A 123 -1.17 1.26 -20.47
N SER A 124 -1.21 1.62 -21.74
CA SER A 124 -0.15 1.27 -22.73
C SER A 124 0.43 -0.15 -22.59
N GLY A 125 -0.43 -1.17 -22.70
CA GLY A 125 0.00 -2.57 -22.63
C GLY A 125 0.32 -3.09 -21.22
N TRP A 126 0.12 -2.29 -20.17
CA TRP A 126 0.25 -2.71 -18.78
C TRP A 126 -1.08 -2.64 -18.05
N LEU A 127 -1.36 -3.66 -17.22
CA LEU A 127 -2.52 -3.72 -16.34
C LEU A 127 -2.07 -4.10 -14.93
N GLY A 128 -2.36 -3.24 -13.95
CA GLY A 128 -2.12 -3.52 -12.54
C GLY A 128 -3.42 -3.58 -11.75
N PHE A 129 -3.56 -4.55 -10.85
CA PHE A 129 -4.68 -4.58 -9.90
C PHE A 129 -4.26 -5.15 -8.55
N TRP A 130 -5.06 -4.87 -7.52
CA TRP A 130 -4.88 -5.49 -6.22
C TRP A 130 -6.16 -6.22 -5.78
N LYS A 131 -5.99 -7.28 -5.03
CA LYS A 131 -7.07 -8.00 -4.34
C LYS A 131 -6.52 -8.75 -3.14
N ASP A 132 -7.16 -8.59 -1.97
CA ASP A 132 -6.67 -9.08 -0.69
C ASP A 132 -5.22 -8.63 -0.45
N HIS A 133 -4.29 -9.51 -0.13
CA HIS A 133 -2.88 -9.21 0.04
C HIS A 133 -2.04 -9.43 -1.23
N TYR A 134 -2.69 -9.51 -2.39
CA TYR A 134 -2.01 -9.65 -3.68
C TYR A 134 -2.05 -8.36 -4.49
N PHE A 135 -0.90 -7.98 -5.02
CA PHE A 135 -0.79 -7.06 -6.15
C PHE A 135 -0.43 -7.85 -7.40
N VAL A 136 -1.12 -7.62 -8.50
CA VAL A 136 -0.92 -8.32 -9.75
C VAL A 136 -0.57 -7.33 -10.85
N SER A 137 0.53 -7.58 -11.54
CA SER A 137 1.00 -6.84 -12.70
C SER A 137 0.97 -7.73 -13.92
N LEU A 138 0.38 -7.25 -14.99
CA LEU A 138 0.36 -7.91 -16.29
C LEU A 138 0.89 -6.93 -17.33
N TYR A 139 1.78 -7.35 -18.17
CA TYR A 139 2.24 -6.50 -19.26
C TYR A 139 2.56 -7.28 -20.53
N ALA A 140 2.46 -6.59 -21.65
CA ALA A 140 2.91 -7.04 -22.96
C ALA A 140 3.92 -6.03 -23.50
N ASP A 141 5.03 -6.50 -24.07
CA ASP A 141 6.10 -5.64 -24.57
C ASP A 141 5.63 -4.68 -25.69
N GLU A 142 4.57 -5.06 -26.41
CA GLU A 142 3.93 -4.28 -27.46
C GLU A 142 2.42 -4.25 -27.24
N GLU A 143 1.83 -3.04 -27.28
CA GLU A 143 0.38 -2.87 -27.20
C GLU A 143 -0.27 -3.16 -28.52
N THR A 144 -0.97 -4.30 -28.62
CA THR A 144 -1.88 -4.64 -29.71
C THR A 144 -3.29 -4.84 -29.15
N GLU A 145 -4.33 -4.69 -29.97
CA GLU A 145 -5.70 -4.94 -29.51
C GLU A 145 -5.88 -6.38 -29.01
N ALA A 146 -5.26 -7.36 -29.66
CA ALA A 146 -5.28 -8.75 -29.24
C ALA A 146 -4.59 -8.96 -27.88
N ALA A 147 -3.41 -8.34 -27.65
CA ALA A 147 -2.71 -8.39 -26.36
C ALA A 147 -3.52 -7.72 -25.27
N LYS A 148 -4.12 -6.55 -25.54
CA LYS A 148 -5.01 -5.86 -24.60
C LYS A 148 -6.18 -6.75 -24.17
N GLN A 149 -6.85 -7.40 -25.10
CA GLN A 149 -7.94 -8.33 -24.80
C GLN A 149 -7.46 -9.51 -23.94
N ALA A 150 -6.27 -10.06 -24.23
CA ALA A 150 -5.69 -11.14 -23.45
C ALA A 150 -5.32 -10.68 -22.02
N LEU A 151 -4.75 -9.47 -21.85
CA LEU A 151 -4.46 -8.90 -20.55
C LEU A 151 -5.73 -8.73 -19.70
N LEU A 152 -6.80 -8.19 -20.28
CA LEU A 152 -8.08 -7.98 -19.60
C LEU A 152 -8.71 -9.32 -19.17
N GLU A 153 -8.73 -10.32 -20.06
CA GLU A 153 -9.28 -11.64 -19.76
C GLU A 153 -8.45 -12.36 -18.69
N LEU A 154 -7.11 -12.32 -18.80
CA LEU A 154 -6.22 -12.93 -17.82
C LEU A 154 -6.38 -12.28 -16.46
N ALA A 155 -6.41 -10.96 -16.39
CA ALA A 155 -6.64 -10.21 -15.14
C ALA A 155 -7.96 -10.60 -14.47
N GLY A 156 -9.06 -10.69 -15.25
CA GLY A 156 -10.35 -11.15 -14.75
C GLY A 156 -10.32 -12.56 -14.18
N LYS A 157 -9.65 -13.49 -14.88
CA LYS A 157 -9.46 -14.88 -14.41
C LYS A 157 -8.65 -14.91 -13.12
N VAL A 158 -7.50 -14.21 -13.05
CA VAL A 158 -6.65 -14.17 -11.85
C VAL A 158 -7.42 -13.55 -10.68
N ALA A 159 -8.11 -12.43 -10.88
CA ALA A 159 -8.92 -11.78 -9.85
C ALA A 159 -10.02 -12.71 -9.30
N SER A 160 -10.58 -13.59 -10.14
CA SER A 160 -11.59 -14.57 -9.72
C SER A 160 -11.02 -15.73 -8.89
N LEU A 161 -9.72 -16.04 -9.05
CA LEU A 161 -9.02 -17.06 -8.26
C LEU A 161 -8.75 -16.57 -6.83
N ILE A 162 -8.45 -15.31 -6.64
CA ILE A 162 -8.29 -14.71 -5.32
C ILE A 162 -9.68 -14.54 -4.67
N LYS A 163 -10.03 -15.44 -3.75
CA LYS A 163 -11.42 -15.57 -3.22
C LYS A 163 -11.79 -14.50 -2.20
N LYS A 164 -10.82 -13.98 -1.47
CA LYS A 164 -11.05 -13.00 -0.40
C LYS A 164 -10.87 -11.57 -0.93
N GLU A 165 -11.52 -10.64 -0.24
CA GLU A 165 -11.25 -9.22 -0.35
C GLU A 165 -10.63 -8.75 0.95
N GLY A 166 -9.51 -8.05 0.85
CA GLY A 166 -8.82 -7.48 2.01
C GLY A 166 -9.38 -6.11 2.40
N PRO A 167 -9.29 -5.73 3.68
CA PRO A 167 -9.65 -4.38 4.09
C PRO A 167 -8.70 -3.33 3.49
N LYS A 168 -9.25 -2.14 3.23
CA LYS A 168 -8.42 -0.95 2.94
C LYS A 168 -7.88 -0.34 4.24
N PRO A 169 -6.73 0.37 4.20
CA PRO A 169 -6.19 1.06 5.35
C PRO A 169 -7.22 1.98 6.01
N GLN A 170 -7.38 1.84 7.34
CA GLN A 170 -8.40 2.61 8.09
C GLN A 170 -8.14 4.12 8.07
N ILE A 171 -6.89 4.53 7.96
CA ILE A 171 -6.47 5.93 7.88
C ILE A 171 -7.18 6.68 6.73
N LEU A 172 -7.54 5.99 5.63
CA LEU A 172 -8.23 6.57 4.49
C LEU A 172 -9.62 7.14 4.86
N SER A 173 -10.28 6.58 5.86
CA SER A 173 -11.60 7.05 6.32
C SER A 173 -11.56 8.45 6.93
N ARG A 174 -10.37 8.91 7.31
CA ARG A 174 -10.16 10.24 7.87
C ARG A 174 -10.03 11.35 6.83
N LEU A 175 -9.73 11.00 5.58
CA LEU A 175 -9.63 11.98 4.51
C LEU A 175 -10.97 12.70 4.30
N PRO A 176 -11.02 14.05 4.34
CA PRO A 176 -12.19 14.80 3.93
C PRO A 176 -12.58 14.47 2.49
N ARG A 177 -13.85 14.21 2.22
CA ARG A 177 -14.30 13.83 0.86
C ARG A 177 -14.37 15.00 -0.11
N LYS A 178 -14.69 16.22 0.42
CA LYS A 178 -14.89 17.42 -0.41
C LYS A 178 -13.56 17.84 -1.02
N GLY A 179 -13.49 17.85 -2.33
CA GLY A 179 -12.32 18.27 -3.11
C GLY A 179 -11.22 17.20 -3.24
N LEU A 180 -11.35 16.04 -2.59
CA LEU A 180 -10.38 14.95 -2.72
C LEU A 180 -10.31 14.44 -4.16
N GLN A 181 -9.11 14.43 -4.71
CA GLN A 181 -8.83 13.81 -6.00
C GLN A 181 -8.54 12.32 -5.79
N ALA A 182 -9.50 11.45 -6.11
CA ALA A 182 -9.42 10.02 -5.77
C ALA A 182 -8.15 9.34 -6.32
N GLY A 183 -7.75 9.64 -7.55
CA GLY A 183 -6.52 9.12 -8.16
C GLY A 183 -5.22 9.64 -7.54
N SER A 184 -5.27 10.63 -6.64
CA SER A 184 -4.08 11.20 -5.99
C SER A 184 -3.71 10.53 -4.67
N VAL A 185 -4.55 9.65 -4.17
CA VAL A 185 -4.31 8.98 -2.88
C VAL A 185 -3.13 8.03 -2.99
N ARG A 186 -2.14 8.21 -2.11
CA ARG A 186 -0.95 7.36 -1.99
C ARG A 186 -0.86 6.87 -0.55
N TYR A 187 -0.93 5.56 -0.34
CA TYR A 187 -0.75 4.95 0.99
C TYR A 187 0.67 4.37 1.09
N PHE A 188 1.34 4.63 2.18
CA PHE A 188 2.69 4.12 2.44
C PHE A 188 3.02 4.17 3.93
N HIS A 189 4.16 3.60 4.31
CA HIS A 189 4.68 3.63 5.69
C HIS A 189 6.18 3.95 5.77
N ASP A 190 6.82 4.21 4.63
CA ASP A 190 8.26 4.37 4.51
C ASP A 190 8.65 5.79 4.06
N HIS A 191 9.73 6.33 4.66
CA HIS A 191 10.26 7.66 4.34
C HIS A 191 10.79 7.79 2.88
N PRO A 192 11.54 6.83 2.32
CA PRO A 192 11.92 6.86 0.92
C PRO A 192 10.73 6.94 -0.02
N VAL A 193 9.63 6.24 0.28
CA VAL A 193 8.40 6.28 -0.51
C VAL A 193 7.74 7.65 -0.44
N LEU A 194 7.68 8.28 0.74
CA LEU A 194 7.21 9.66 0.85
C LEU A 194 7.99 10.58 -0.07
N ASN A 195 9.33 10.55 0.02
CA ASN A 195 10.19 11.45 -0.77
C ASN A 195 10.12 11.21 -2.28
N ARG A 196 9.66 10.03 -2.71
CA ARG A 196 9.38 9.76 -4.12
C ARG A 196 8.14 10.50 -4.62
N HIS A 197 7.15 10.68 -3.75
CA HIS A 197 5.90 11.38 -4.07
C HIS A 197 5.94 12.86 -3.74
N TYR A 198 6.56 13.19 -2.61
CA TYR A 198 6.74 14.56 -2.16
C TYR A 198 7.99 14.65 -1.27
N PHE A 199 8.97 15.41 -1.72
CA PHE A 199 10.22 15.57 -0.98
C PHE A 199 10.03 16.46 0.23
N ILE A 200 10.26 15.92 1.43
CA ILE A 200 10.21 16.66 2.69
C ILE A 200 11.64 16.93 3.20
N SER A 201 12.49 15.91 3.30
CA SER A 201 13.84 16.02 3.84
C SER A 201 14.64 14.78 3.45
N THR A 202 15.98 14.92 3.38
CA THR A 202 16.87 13.75 3.28
C THR A 202 16.86 12.89 4.52
N GLU A 203 16.60 13.51 5.70
CA GLU A 203 16.48 12.81 6.97
C GLU A 203 15.02 12.44 7.25
N ASN A 204 14.80 11.33 7.93
CA ASN A 204 13.47 10.85 8.31
C ASN A 204 12.90 11.67 9.50
N ILE A 205 12.70 12.96 9.30
CA ILE A 205 12.19 13.90 10.33
C ILE A 205 10.77 13.60 10.79
N LEU A 206 10.03 12.81 10.01
CA LEU A 206 8.67 12.36 10.32
C LEU A 206 8.65 10.98 11.00
N HIS A 207 9.80 10.37 11.24
CA HIS A 207 9.90 9.04 11.86
C HIS A 207 8.99 7.99 11.21
N LEU A 208 8.86 8.03 9.86
CA LEU A 208 8.14 7.01 9.10
C LEU A 208 8.90 5.67 9.16
N GLY A 209 8.18 4.58 9.06
CA GLY A 209 8.69 3.22 9.20
C GLY A 209 8.05 2.49 10.36
N GLY A 210 8.41 1.23 10.55
CA GLY A 210 7.84 0.37 11.60
C GLY A 210 6.34 0.19 11.42
N ARG A 211 5.54 0.67 12.38
CA ARG A 211 4.07 0.60 12.36
C ARG A 211 3.38 1.93 12.07
N ALA A 212 4.11 2.92 11.59
CA ALA A 212 3.50 4.17 11.14
C ALA A 212 2.78 3.94 9.81
N GLU A 213 1.59 4.49 9.65
CA GLU A 213 0.80 4.48 8.42
C GLU A 213 0.66 5.90 7.90
N ALA A 214 0.91 6.13 6.62
CA ALA A 214 0.83 7.44 6.02
C ALA A 214 -0.04 7.44 4.75
N VAL A 215 -0.73 8.53 4.53
CA VAL A 215 -1.47 8.78 3.30
C VAL A 215 -1.23 10.20 2.81
N LEU A 216 -0.77 10.32 1.56
CA LEU A 216 -0.66 11.57 0.82
C LEU A 216 -1.87 11.67 -0.12
N ALA A 217 -2.46 12.88 -0.23
CA ALA A 217 -3.62 13.10 -1.10
C ALA A 217 -3.66 14.55 -1.58
N THR A 218 -4.14 14.75 -2.82
CA THR A 218 -4.34 16.08 -3.41
C THR A 218 -5.80 16.48 -3.30
N TYR A 219 -6.01 17.74 -2.96
CA TYR A 219 -7.33 18.37 -2.89
C TYR A 219 -7.44 19.48 -3.93
N GLN A 220 -8.53 19.49 -4.69
CA GLN A 220 -8.95 20.58 -5.55
C GLN A 220 -10.26 21.13 -5.01
N LEU A 221 -10.20 22.30 -4.43
CA LEU A 221 -11.33 23.05 -3.89
C LEU A 221 -11.73 24.17 -4.85
N LYS A 222 -12.87 24.81 -4.63
CA LYS A 222 -13.28 25.98 -5.45
C LYS A 222 -12.29 27.15 -5.30
N GLU A 223 -11.77 27.27 -4.09
CA GLU A 223 -10.91 28.37 -3.64
C GLU A 223 -9.42 28.11 -3.94
N GLY A 224 -9.06 26.91 -4.43
CA GLY A 224 -7.68 26.56 -4.75
C GLY A 224 -7.35 25.10 -4.46
N ALA A 225 -6.06 24.76 -4.49
CA ALA A 225 -5.56 23.41 -4.30
C ALA A 225 -4.67 23.30 -3.06
N ALA A 226 -4.45 22.06 -2.60
CA ALA A 226 -3.46 21.72 -1.60
C ALA A 226 -3.12 20.23 -1.68
N GLN A 227 -1.97 19.85 -1.12
CA GLN A 227 -1.68 18.45 -0.79
C GLN A 227 -1.80 18.25 0.73
N THR A 228 -2.15 17.03 1.14
CA THR A 228 -2.23 16.67 2.55
C THR A 228 -1.44 15.40 2.80
N LEU A 229 -0.70 15.37 3.90
CA LEU A 229 -0.09 14.19 4.45
C LEU A 229 -0.72 13.91 5.81
N LEU A 230 -1.32 12.75 5.97
CA LEU A 230 -1.85 12.29 7.26
C LEU A 230 -1.03 11.06 7.68
N VAL A 231 -0.50 11.09 8.91
CA VAL A 231 0.27 9.98 9.48
C VAL A 231 -0.37 9.52 10.77
N HIS A 232 -0.55 8.22 10.91
CA HIS A 232 -0.96 7.57 12.15
C HIS A 232 0.23 6.81 12.73
N TYR A 233 0.65 7.20 13.91
CA TYR A 233 1.75 6.58 14.64
C TYR A 233 1.23 5.51 15.61
N PRO A 234 2.10 4.57 16.05
CA PRO A 234 1.73 3.55 17.04
C PRO A 234 1.36 4.16 18.39
N ASP A 235 1.90 5.34 18.73
CA ASP A 235 1.65 6.04 19.98
C ASP A 235 1.72 7.57 19.82
N VAL A 236 1.29 8.27 20.88
CA VAL A 236 1.20 9.74 20.90
C VAL A 236 2.59 10.40 20.94
N GLU A 237 3.55 9.77 21.57
CA GLU A 237 4.91 10.35 21.72
C GLU A 237 5.62 10.39 20.37
N LYS A 238 5.48 9.35 19.57
CA LYS A 238 6.00 9.35 18.18
C LYS A 238 5.34 10.42 17.31
N ALA A 239 4.06 10.65 17.47
CA ALA A 239 3.37 11.75 16.77
C ALA A 239 3.91 13.13 17.19
N LYS A 240 4.20 13.33 18.47
CA LYS A 240 4.79 14.59 19.01
C LYS A 240 6.22 14.79 18.51
N GLU A 241 7.04 13.74 18.53
CA GLU A 241 8.41 13.79 18.00
C GLU A 241 8.41 14.21 16.52
N ALA A 242 7.57 13.56 15.70
CA ALA A 242 7.43 13.87 14.28
C ALA A 242 6.90 15.29 14.04
N TYR A 243 5.90 15.74 14.80
CA TYR A 243 5.39 17.11 14.71
C TYR A 243 6.48 18.14 15.04
N SER A 244 7.21 17.92 16.14
CA SER A 244 8.30 18.81 16.55
C SER A 244 9.43 18.82 15.52
N GLY A 245 9.79 17.64 14.99
CA GLY A 245 10.77 17.49 13.92
C GLY A 245 10.35 18.23 12.65
N PHE A 246 9.08 18.09 12.25
CA PHE A 246 8.55 18.78 11.08
C PHE A 246 8.61 20.32 11.25
N LEU A 247 8.12 20.86 12.36
CA LEU A 247 8.18 22.30 12.60
C LEU A 247 9.62 22.81 12.64
N LYS A 248 10.51 22.09 13.30
CA LYS A 248 11.91 22.52 13.47
C LYS A 248 12.68 22.52 12.15
N HIS A 249 12.49 21.52 11.31
CA HIS A 249 13.35 21.28 10.14
C HIS A 249 12.71 21.66 8.81
N TYR A 250 11.38 21.64 8.71
CA TYR A 250 10.65 21.93 7.47
C TYR A 250 9.87 23.25 7.55
N LEU A 251 9.30 23.59 8.69
CA LEU A 251 8.43 24.77 8.85
C LEU A 251 8.83 25.65 10.06
N PRO A 252 10.11 26.14 10.12
CA PRO A 252 10.61 26.86 11.28
C PRO A 252 9.88 28.19 11.55
N ASP A 253 9.28 28.80 10.53
CA ASP A 253 8.52 30.05 10.62
C ASP A 253 7.05 29.85 10.97
N ALA A 254 6.65 28.63 11.39
CA ALA A 254 5.28 28.36 11.80
C ALA A 254 4.87 29.24 13.01
N ASP A 255 3.70 29.84 12.90
CA ASP A 255 3.08 30.55 14.01
C ASP A 255 2.55 29.61 15.11
N ALA A 256 1.93 30.16 16.14
CA ALA A 256 1.36 29.39 17.25
C ALA A 256 0.28 28.37 16.82
N SER A 257 -0.29 28.51 15.63
CA SER A 257 -1.24 27.55 15.06
C SER A 257 -0.57 26.45 14.20
N GLY A 258 0.77 26.45 14.11
CA GLY A 258 1.54 25.51 13.32
C GLY A 258 1.46 25.78 11.81
N ILE A 259 1.19 27.04 11.38
CA ILE A 259 0.99 27.42 9.98
C ILE A 259 2.00 28.51 9.59
N ALA A 260 2.58 28.40 8.41
CA ALA A 260 3.42 29.43 7.81
C ALA A 260 3.12 29.62 6.32
N LYS A 261 3.49 30.77 5.82
CA LYS A 261 3.55 31.05 4.39
C LYS A 261 4.96 30.76 3.88
N LEU A 262 5.06 29.97 2.85
CA LEU A 262 6.34 29.59 2.21
C LEU A 262 6.85 30.68 1.24
N GLU A 263 8.12 30.61 0.87
CA GLU A 263 8.76 31.54 -0.08
C GLU A 263 8.08 31.56 -1.46
N ASN A 264 7.51 30.43 -1.88
CA ASN A 264 6.76 30.32 -3.14
C ASN A 264 5.33 30.88 -3.08
N ASN A 265 5.00 31.62 -2.01
CA ASN A 265 3.68 32.17 -1.72
C ASN A 265 2.59 31.15 -1.38
N LYS A 266 2.89 29.86 -1.30
CA LYS A 266 1.97 28.84 -0.81
C LYS A 266 1.96 28.79 0.72
N TRP A 267 0.98 28.12 1.26
CA TRP A 267 0.81 27.92 2.70
C TRP A 267 1.09 26.47 3.08
N CYS A 268 1.73 26.30 4.20
CA CYS A 268 1.97 25.00 4.79
C CYS A 268 1.54 25.03 6.25
N GLY A 269 1.10 23.90 6.78
CA GLY A 269 0.75 23.80 8.19
C GLY A 269 0.74 22.35 8.68
N ALA A 270 0.93 22.20 9.98
CA ALA A 270 0.89 20.92 10.66
C ALA A 270 0.06 21.00 11.95
N SER A 271 -0.58 19.89 12.31
CA SER A 271 -1.34 19.75 13.56
C SER A 271 -1.34 18.31 14.02
N ILE A 272 -1.42 18.10 15.35
CA ILE A 272 -1.50 16.75 15.95
C ILE A 272 -2.75 16.57 16.80
N LYS A 273 -3.27 15.34 16.83
CA LYS A 273 -4.34 14.92 17.77
C LYS A 273 -4.14 13.44 18.12
N GLY A 274 -3.75 13.19 19.39
CA GLY A 274 -3.40 11.83 19.78
C GLY A 274 -2.25 11.29 18.92
N PRO A 275 -2.34 10.08 18.36
CA PRO A 275 -1.31 9.49 17.53
C PRO A 275 -1.32 9.97 16.06
N LEU A 276 -2.14 10.96 15.72
CA LEU A 276 -2.27 11.49 14.35
C LEU A 276 -1.46 12.77 14.18
N LEU A 277 -0.69 12.84 13.09
CA LEU A 277 -0.09 14.04 12.54
C LEU A 277 -0.76 14.35 11.20
N ALA A 278 -1.33 15.53 11.07
CA ALA A 278 -1.82 16.06 9.80
C ALA A 278 -0.91 17.18 9.33
N VAL A 279 -0.53 17.15 8.07
CA VAL A 279 0.23 18.21 7.39
C VAL A 279 -0.53 18.61 6.14
N VAL A 280 -0.60 19.90 5.90
CA VAL A 280 -1.08 20.49 4.64
C VAL A 280 0.09 21.16 3.96
N LEU A 281 0.31 20.84 2.69
CA LEU A 281 1.43 21.26 1.87
C LEU A 281 0.92 22.04 0.66
N GLU A 282 1.67 23.04 0.22
CA GLU A 282 1.43 23.78 -1.04
C GLU A 282 0.00 24.35 -1.18
N ALA A 283 -0.66 24.70 -0.07
CA ALA A 283 -2.01 25.25 -0.13
C ALA A 283 -2.03 26.66 -0.72
N ASP A 284 -3.06 26.97 -1.51
CA ASP A 284 -3.21 28.30 -2.14
C ASP A 284 -3.57 29.39 -1.14
N SER A 285 -4.11 29.03 0.03
CA SER A 285 -4.43 30.01 1.08
C SER A 285 -4.32 29.42 2.48
N ARG A 286 -4.25 30.34 3.47
CA ARG A 286 -4.27 29.98 4.89
C ARG A 286 -5.59 29.32 5.29
N GLU A 287 -6.70 29.77 4.72
CA GLU A 287 -8.04 29.25 5.01
C GLU A 287 -8.16 27.79 4.56
N ILE A 288 -7.62 27.45 3.37
CA ILE A 288 -7.53 26.06 2.89
C ILE A 288 -6.71 25.22 3.86
N THR A 289 -5.53 25.73 4.27
CA THR A 289 -4.67 25.03 5.24
C THR A 289 -5.40 24.74 6.53
N THR A 290 -6.01 25.75 7.14
CA THR A 290 -6.74 25.60 8.41
C THR A 290 -7.92 24.65 8.27
N GLY A 291 -8.70 24.76 7.19
CA GLY A 291 -9.87 23.93 6.94
C GLY A 291 -9.52 22.45 6.72
N LEU A 292 -8.45 22.15 5.98
CA LEU A 292 -7.99 20.78 5.76
C LEU A 292 -7.38 20.17 7.03
N LEU A 293 -6.55 20.91 7.78
CA LEU A 293 -6.03 20.44 9.07
C LEU A 293 -7.17 20.06 10.01
N ALA A 294 -8.16 20.93 10.19
CA ALA A 294 -9.32 20.66 11.03
C ALA A 294 -10.12 19.44 10.54
N GLY A 295 -10.27 19.29 9.22
CA GLY A 295 -10.98 18.15 8.62
C GLY A 295 -10.27 16.80 8.82
N LEU A 296 -8.93 16.77 8.80
CA LEU A 296 -8.12 15.57 8.97
C LEU A 296 -8.08 15.07 10.42
N ILE A 297 -7.90 16.00 11.38
CA ILE A 297 -7.80 15.64 12.81
C ILE A 297 -9.12 15.74 13.56
N GLY A 298 -10.13 16.43 13.00
CA GLY A 298 -11.41 16.72 13.66
C GLY A 298 -12.37 15.55 13.75
N LYS A 299 -12.27 14.56 12.83
CA LYS A 299 -13.13 13.37 12.84
C LYS A 299 -12.76 12.47 14.02
N GLU A 300 -13.74 12.21 14.88
CA GLU A 300 -13.62 11.13 15.85
C GLU A 300 -13.57 9.77 15.12
N LYS A 301 -12.94 8.79 15.78
CA LYS A 301 -12.87 7.42 15.25
C LYS A 301 -14.30 6.90 15.07
N PRO A 302 -14.67 6.32 13.92
CA PRO A 302 -15.97 5.69 13.73
C PRO A 302 -16.21 4.55 14.71
#